data_20419c425caa3cc507c93bace446ca79
#
_entry.id   20419c425caa3cc507c93bace446ca79
#
_cell.length_a   1.000
_cell.length_b   1.000
_cell.length_c   1.000
_cell.angle_alpha   90.00
_cell.angle_beta   90.00
_cell.angle_gamma   90.00
#
_symmetry.space_group_name_H-M   'P 1'
#
loop_
_entity.id
_entity.type
_entity.pdbx_description
1 polymer ?
#
loop_
_entity_poly.entity_id
_entity_poly.type
_entity_poly.pdbx_seq_one_letter_code
_entity_poly.pdbx_strand_id
1 'polypeptide(L)'
;RSVSRGLGDVYKRQVLAASGRYPKVIGADLRPGPLAKAEQTLEHAGCKDRVELRLGDGLSVLSAGEVGTIVLAGVSAQTTWEIIEQAPWVSQVGGPRLVMVPATRHSELRRWLWEHGFALAADRPVQAAGRWYAVMAAEYTGEVHTPTFTECLFGRTAEWPEGAGYAAWQKAKLPRFRLGVPDGTELAEEIDKLLDGSPSQTR
;
A
#
# COMPACT_ATOMS: atom_id res chain seq x y z
N ARG A 1 3.13 2.02 -18.23
CA ARG A 1 1.80 2.53 -17.84
C ARG A 1 1.59 2.31 -16.36
N SER A 2 0.86 3.19 -15.68
CA SER A 2 0.55 3.11 -14.24
C SER A 2 -0.94 3.32 -14.02
N VAL A 3 -1.51 2.67 -13.00
CA VAL A 3 -2.93 2.76 -12.61
C VAL A 3 -3.07 3.25 -11.18
N SER A 4 -4.08 4.08 -10.92
CA SER A 4 -4.39 4.61 -9.58
C SER A 4 -5.88 4.54 -9.26
N ARG A 5 -6.25 4.18 -8.01
CA ARG A 5 -7.63 4.13 -7.48
C ARG A 5 -7.71 4.78 -6.09
N GLY A 6 -8.81 5.51 -5.80
CA GLY A 6 -9.17 6.03 -4.47
C GLY A 6 -9.58 7.50 -4.41
N LEU A 7 -10.27 7.90 -3.33
CA LEU A 7 -10.62 9.29 -3.03
C LEU A 7 -9.35 10.16 -2.92
N GLY A 8 -9.26 11.22 -3.74
CA GLY A 8 -8.04 12.04 -3.86
C GLY A 8 -7.16 11.70 -5.08
N ASP A 9 -7.60 10.77 -5.92
CA ASP A 9 -6.85 10.26 -7.07
C ASP A 9 -6.60 11.27 -8.18
N VAL A 10 -7.35 12.35 -8.22
CA VAL A 10 -7.19 13.39 -9.22
C VAL A 10 -5.77 13.96 -9.19
N TYR A 11 -5.30 14.34 -8.00
CA TYR A 11 -3.93 14.85 -7.82
C TYR A 11 -2.85 13.81 -8.08
N LYS A 12 -3.10 12.55 -7.69
CA LYS A 12 -2.12 11.47 -7.90
C LYS A 12 -1.92 11.18 -9.38
N ARG A 13 -2.99 11.11 -10.15
CA ARG A 13 -2.95 10.92 -11.61
C ARG A 13 -2.21 12.08 -12.30
N GLN A 14 -2.49 13.31 -11.87
CA GLN A 14 -1.81 14.51 -12.35
C GLN A 14 -0.31 14.46 -12.05
N VAL A 15 0.08 14.13 -10.81
CA VAL A 15 1.49 14.00 -10.42
C VAL A 15 2.20 12.91 -11.21
N LEU A 16 1.59 11.75 -11.39
CA LEU A 16 2.16 10.65 -12.18
C LEU A 16 2.33 11.07 -13.65
N ALA A 17 1.33 11.71 -14.25
CA ALA A 17 1.41 12.20 -15.62
C ALA A 17 2.42 13.34 -15.78
N ALA A 18 2.46 14.28 -14.84
CA ALA A 18 3.38 15.42 -14.86
C ALA A 18 4.84 15.01 -14.58
N SER A 19 5.07 13.90 -13.86
CA SER A 19 6.43 13.45 -13.53
C SER A 19 7.28 13.06 -14.73
N GLY A 20 6.67 12.84 -15.90
CA GLY A 20 7.36 12.36 -17.10
C GLY A 20 7.91 10.92 -17.01
N ARG A 21 7.80 10.28 -15.85
CA ARG A 21 8.30 8.90 -15.62
C ARG A 21 7.47 7.83 -16.32
N TYR A 22 6.21 8.14 -16.58
CA TYR A 22 5.27 7.20 -17.21
C TYR A 22 4.77 7.83 -18.52
N PRO A 23 4.97 7.17 -19.66
CA PRO A 23 4.53 7.68 -20.96
C PRO A 23 3.01 7.72 -21.07
N LYS A 24 2.31 6.86 -20.36
CA LYS A 24 0.85 6.84 -20.28
C LYS A 24 0.40 6.39 -18.88
N VAL A 25 -0.62 7.04 -18.35
CA VAL A 25 -1.28 6.71 -17.09
C VAL A 25 -2.70 6.29 -17.37
N ILE A 26 -3.18 5.22 -16.70
CA ILE A 26 -4.59 4.81 -16.72
C ILE A 26 -5.18 5.11 -15.35
N GLY A 27 -6.27 5.85 -15.30
CA GLY A 27 -7.03 6.11 -14.09
C GLY A 27 -8.34 5.34 -14.11
N ALA A 28 -8.60 4.53 -13.08
CA ALA A 28 -9.84 3.77 -12.94
C ALA A 28 -10.64 4.25 -11.73
N ASP A 29 -11.96 4.27 -11.83
CA ASP A 29 -12.88 4.45 -10.71
C ASP A 29 -14.19 3.74 -11.01
N LEU A 30 -14.83 3.21 -9.96
CA LEU A 30 -16.11 2.54 -10.05
C LEU A 30 -17.27 3.52 -10.35
N ARG A 31 -17.10 4.78 -10.02
CA ARG A 31 -18.15 5.81 -10.10
C ARG A 31 -17.83 6.86 -11.16
N PRO A 32 -18.83 7.28 -11.96
CA PRO A 32 -18.62 8.27 -13.02
C PRO A 32 -18.27 9.67 -12.48
N GLY A 33 -18.80 10.07 -11.33
CA GLY A 33 -18.54 11.40 -10.73
C GLY A 33 -17.07 11.71 -10.47
N PRO A 34 -16.31 10.84 -9.77
CA PRO A 34 -14.87 11.01 -9.61
C PRO A 34 -14.08 11.03 -10.93
N LEU A 35 -14.52 10.29 -11.95
CA LEU A 35 -13.89 10.32 -13.27
C LEU A 35 -14.12 11.65 -13.98
N ALA A 36 -15.34 12.19 -13.96
CA ALA A 36 -15.64 13.49 -14.55
C ALA A 36 -14.84 14.61 -13.88
N LYS A 37 -14.73 14.58 -12.54
CA LYS A 37 -13.89 15.54 -11.81
C LYS A 37 -12.40 15.38 -12.15
N ALA A 38 -11.94 14.13 -12.32
CA ALA A 38 -10.56 13.86 -12.74
C ALA A 38 -10.30 14.42 -14.13
N GLU A 39 -11.21 14.23 -15.07
CA GLU A 39 -11.10 14.76 -16.43
C GLU A 39 -10.94 16.28 -16.44
N GLN A 40 -11.83 17.00 -15.74
CA GLN A 40 -11.72 18.46 -15.60
C GLN A 40 -10.36 18.91 -15.02
N THR A 41 -9.86 18.21 -14.00
CA THR A 41 -8.57 18.57 -13.41
C THR A 41 -7.40 18.31 -14.35
N LEU A 42 -7.45 17.22 -15.11
CA LEU A 42 -6.43 16.87 -16.10
C LEU A 42 -6.42 17.87 -17.27
N GLU A 43 -7.58 18.35 -17.68
CA GLU A 43 -7.72 19.43 -18.68
C GLU A 43 -7.07 20.73 -18.19
N HIS A 44 -7.41 21.17 -16.96
CA HIS A 44 -6.81 22.38 -16.37
C HIS A 44 -5.28 22.27 -16.20
N ALA A 45 -4.78 21.05 -15.97
CA ALA A 45 -3.35 20.78 -15.81
C ALA A 45 -2.61 20.55 -17.14
N GLY A 46 -3.31 20.56 -18.28
CA GLY A 46 -2.70 20.34 -19.60
C GLY A 46 -2.08 18.94 -19.78
N CYS A 47 -2.58 17.92 -19.07
CA CYS A 47 -2.04 16.58 -19.14
C CYS A 47 -3.08 15.49 -19.49
N LYS A 48 -4.25 15.91 -20.02
CA LYS A 48 -5.32 15.00 -20.41
C LYS A 48 -4.85 13.94 -21.41
N ASP A 49 -4.07 14.31 -22.40
CA ASP A 49 -3.58 13.40 -23.45
C ASP A 49 -2.69 12.26 -22.94
N ARG A 50 -2.17 12.39 -21.72
CA ARG A 50 -1.33 11.37 -21.07
C ARG A 50 -2.09 10.43 -20.16
N VAL A 51 -3.37 10.71 -19.89
CA VAL A 51 -4.19 9.94 -18.94
C VAL A 51 -5.44 9.41 -19.63
N GLU A 52 -5.58 8.11 -19.62
CA GLU A 52 -6.80 7.42 -20.03
C GLU A 52 -7.66 7.14 -18.81
N LEU A 53 -8.94 7.54 -18.83
CA LEU A 53 -9.88 7.30 -17.74
C LEU A 53 -10.80 6.15 -18.10
N ARG A 54 -10.96 5.19 -17.20
CA ARG A 54 -11.81 4.01 -17.37
C ARG A 54 -12.80 3.88 -16.22
N LEU A 55 -14.07 3.71 -16.56
CA LEU A 55 -15.12 3.37 -15.59
C LEU A 55 -15.12 1.86 -15.36
N GLY A 56 -14.99 1.43 -14.11
CA GLY A 56 -15.09 0.01 -13.74
C GLY A 56 -14.46 -0.28 -12.40
N ASP A 57 -14.60 -1.54 -11.95
CA ASP A 57 -14.17 -1.96 -10.63
C ASP A 57 -12.71 -2.42 -10.60
N GLY A 58 -11.90 -1.69 -9.82
CA GLY A 58 -10.53 -2.05 -9.52
C GLY A 58 -9.67 -2.26 -10.76
N LEU A 59 -9.10 -3.45 -10.85
CA LEU A 59 -8.23 -3.87 -11.95
C LEU A 59 -8.97 -4.60 -13.08
N SER A 60 -10.30 -4.77 -12.97
CA SER A 60 -11.11 -5.43 -14.01
C SER A 60 -11.10 -4.68 -15.35
N VAL A 61 -10.77 -3.41 -15.34
CA VAL A 61 -10.67 -2.56 -16.54
C VAL A 61 -9.32 -2.69 -17.27
N LEU A 62 -8.44 -3.55 -16.79
CA LEU A 62 -7.10 -3.76 -17.32
C LEU A 62 -6.92 -5.18 -17.82
N SER A 63 -6.01 -5.32 -18.78
CA SER A 63 -5.52 -6.61 -19.26
C SER A 63 -4.15 -6.93 -18.69
N ALA A 64 -3.83 -8.22 -18.58
CA ALA A 64 -2.50 -8.68 -18.21
C ALA A 64 -1.44 -8.08 -19.15
N GLY A 65 -0.33 -7.60 -18.59
CA GLY A 65 0.77 -6.99 -19.35
C GLY A 65 0.51 -5.56 -19.86
N GLU A 66 -0.69 -5.00 -19.65
CA GLU A 66 -1.01 -3.65 -20.09
C GLU A 66 -0.27 -2.56 -19.31
N VAL A 67 0.02 -2.82 -18.04
CA VAL A 67 0.68 -1.88 -17.14
C VAL A 67 1.86 -2.52 -16.42
N GLY A 68 2.95 -1.78 -16.24
CA GLY A 68 4.12 -2.23 -15.47
C GLY A 68 4.09 -1.77 -14.00
N THR A 69 3.20 -0.84 -13.65
CA THR A 69 3.05 -0.37 -12.26
C THR A 69 1.58 -0.10 -11.94
N ILE A 70 1.13 -0.58 -10.81
CA ILE A 70 -0.21 -0.35 -10.26
C ILE A 70 -0.07 0.47 -8.97
N VAL A 71 -0.84 1.56 -8.86
CA VAL A 71 -0.87 2.41 -7.66
C VAL A 71 -2.24 2.28 -6.99
N LEU A 72 -2.27 1.73 -5.77
CA LEU A 72 -3.47 1.59 -4.93
C LEU A 72 -3.31 2.47 -3.69
N ALA A 73 -4.04 3.56 -3.60
CA ALA A 73 -3.84 4.50 -2.52
C ALA A 73 -5.15 5.14 -2.05
N GLY A 74 -5.29 5.37 -0.74
CA GLY A 74 -6.48 6.00 -0.14
C GLY A 74 -7.64 5.03 0.09
N VAL A 75 -7.43 3.73 -0.07
CA VAL A 75 -8.35 2.64 0.31
C VAL A 75 -7.82 1.89 1.54
N SER A 76 -8.66 1.11 2.20
CA SER A 76 -8.21 0.28 3.33
C SER A 76 -7.23 -0.81 2.88
N ALA A 77 -6.47 -1.40 3.81
CA ALA A 77 -5.66 -2.58 3.51
C ALA A 77 -6.52 -3.70 2.92
N GLN A 78 -7.67 -3.97 3.52
CA GLN A 78 -8.61 -4.99 3.05
C GLN A 78 -9.05 -4.75 1.60
N THR A 79 -9.51 -3.55 1.29
CA THR A 79 -9.88 -3.20 -0.09
C THR A 79 -8.69 -3.33 -1.05
N THR A 80 -7.46 -3.05 -0.58
CA THR A 80 -6.25 -3.18 -1.39
C THR A 80 -6.03 -4.63 -1.81
N TRP A 81 -6.05 -5.59 -0.87
CA TRP A 81 -5.83 -6.99 -1.25
C TRP A 81 -7.01 -7.60 -2.00
N GLU A 82 -8.27 -7.24 -1.69
CA GLU A 82 -9.44 -7.66 -2.47
C GLU A 82 -9.33 -7.26 -3.95
N ILE A 83 -8.80 -6.05 -4.23
CA ILE A 83 -8.54 -5.60 -5.60
C ILE A 83 -7.45 -6.45 -6.28
N ILE A 84 -6.40 -6.83 -5.55
CA ILE A 84 -5.31 -7.66 -6.08
C ILE A 84 -5.81 -9.09 -6.36
N GLU A 85 -6.58 -9.68 -5.44
CA GLU A 85 -7.15 -11.03 -5.58
C GLU A 85 -8.08 -11.15 -6.79
N GLN A 86 -8.81 -10.09 -7.13
CA GLN A 86 -9.67 -10.06 -8.32
C GLN A 86 -8.88 -10.04 -9.64
N ALA A 87 -7.57 -9.86 -9.60
CA ALA A 87 -6.70 -9.78 -10.78
C ALA A 87 -5.52 -10.77 -10.67
N PRO A 88 -5.74 -12.08 -10.85
CA PRO A 88 -4.71 -13.11 -10.64
C PRO A 88 -3.42 -12.90 -11.47
N TRP A 89 -3.51 -12.17 -12.58
CA TRP A 89 -2.36 -11.81 -13.40
C TRP A 89 -1.36 -10.85 -12.69
N VAL A 90 -1.76 -10.22 -11.60
CA VAL A 90 -0.88 -9.38 -10.76
C VAL A 90 0.06 -10.26 -9.93
N SER A 91 -0.44 -11.42 -9.49
CA SER A 91 0.30 -12.39 -8.66
C SER A 91 1.07 -13.40 -9.53
N GLN A 92 1.91 -12.89 -10.43
CA GLN A 92 2.76 -13.68 -11.31
C GLN A 92 4.17 -13.11 -11.33
N VAL A 93 5.19 -13.96 -11.38
CA VAL A 93 6.59 -13.53 -11.53
C VAL A 93 6.76 -12.72 -12.81
N GLY A 94 7.36 -11.54 -12.69
CA GLY A 94 7.42 -10.58 -13.80
C GLY A 94 6.14 -9.77 -14.02
N GLY A 95 5.15 -9.91 -13.15
CA GLY A 95 3.96 -9.06 -13.11
C GLY A 95 4.26 -7.60 -12.76
N PRO A 96 3.22 -6.76 -12.66
CA PRO A 96 3.40 -5.34 -12.41
C PRO A 96 3.90 -5.09 -10.98
N ARG A 97 4.71 -4.05 -10.80
CA ARG A 97 5.05 -3.52 -9.48
C ARG A 97 3.81 -2.89 -8.84
N LEU A 98 3.54 -3.24 -7.59
CA LEU A 98 2.52 -2.60 -6.76
C LEU A 98 3.12 -1.44 -5.98
N VAL A 99 2.45 -0.30 -5.96
CA VAL A 99 2.73 0.84 -5.06
C VAL A 99 1.46 1.11 -4.28
N MET A 100 1.51 0.91 -2.97
CA MET A 100 0.32 0.94 -2.11
C MET A 100 0.48 1.97 -1.00
N VAL A 101 -0.61 2.72 -0.75
CA VAL A 101 -0.70 3.65 0.38
C VAL A 101 -2.02 3.38 1.09
N PRO A 102 -2.09 2.32 1.92
CA PRO A 102 -3.31 2.00 2.63
C PRO A 102 -3.68 3.11 3.62
N ALA A 103 -4.96 3.42 3.70
CA ALA A 103 -5.46 4.44 4.62
C ALA A 103 -5.42 3.97 6.09
N THR A 104 -5.50 2.64 6.31
CA THR A 104 -5.55 1.99 7.62
C THR A 104 -4.93 0.60 7.56
N ARG A 105 -4.62 0.00 8.73
CA ARG A 105 -4.22 -1.40 8.89
C ARG A 105 -2.94 -1.77 8.12
N HIS A 106 -1.90 -0.92 8.21
CA HIS A 106 -0.63 -1.11 7.50
C HIS A 106 0.00 -2.48 7.79
N SER A 107 -0.04 -2.94 9.04
CA SER A 107 0.50 -4.24 9.48
C SER A 107 -0.22 -5.42 8.84
N GLU A 108 -1.54 -5.34 8.68
CA GLU A 108 -2.32 -6.41 8.05
C GLU A 108 -2.00 -6.52 6.56
N LEU A 109 -1.79 -5.38 5.86
CA LEU A 109 -1.38 -5.41 4.46
C LEU A 109 0.02 -6.01 4.28
N ARG A 110 0.99 -5.69 5.15
CA ARG A 110 2.32 -6.32 5.11
C ARG A 110 2.23 -7.83 5.28
N ARG A 111 1.48 -8.29 6.29
CA ARG A 111 1.23 -9.70 6.53
C ARG A 111 0.67 -10.36 5.28
N TRP A 112 -0.40 -9.82 4.75
CA TRP A 112 -1.05 -10.37 3.57
C TRP A 112 -0.09 -10.48 2.37
N LEU A 113 0.69 -9.43 2.10
CA LEU A 113 1.66 -9.43 1.01
C LEU A 113 2.67 -10.57 1.14
N TRP A 114 3.30 -10.73 2.31
CA TRP A 114 4.29 -11.77 2.54
C TRP A 114 3.68 -13.18 2.50
N GLU A 115 2.52 -13.38 3.09
CA GLU A 115 1.81 -14.67 3.08
C GLU A 115 1.30 -15.06 1.69
N HIS A 116 1.19 -14.09 0.76
CA HIS A 116 0.73 -14.32 -0.62
C HIS A 116 1.85 -14.18 -1.66
N GLY A 117 3.11 -14.32 -1.27
CA GLY A 117 4.25 -14.40 -2.18
C GLY A 117 4.72 -13.08 -2.77
N PHE A 118 4.38 -11.95 -2.13
CA PHE A 118 4.90 -10.64 -2.51
C PHE A 118 6.08 -10.23 -1.64
N ALA A 119 7.17 -9.81 -2.25
CA ALA A 119 8.31 -9.20 -1.57
C ALA A 119 8.13 -7.68 -1.49
N LEU A 120 8.36 -7.09 -0.31
CA LEU A 120 8.40 -5.64 -0.13
C LEU A 120 9.75 -5.10 -0.64
N ALA A 121 9.72 -4.43 -1.79
CA ALA A 121 10.88 -3.74 -2.36
C ALA A 121 11.17 -2.43 -1.61
N ALA A 122 10.14 -1.75 -1.10
CA ALA A 122 10.26 -0.57 -0.24
C ALA A 122 9.05 -0.44 0.69
N ASP A 123 9.28 0.16 1.86
CA ASP A 123 8.23 0.43 2.85
C ASP A 123 8.58 1.72 3.58
N ARG A 124 8.21 2.85 2.96
CA ARG A 124 8.57 4.17 3.45
C ARG A 124 7.49 4.77 4.34
N PRO A 125 7.77 5.13 5.60
CA PRO A 125 6.85 5.87 6.44
C PRO A 125 6.83 7.34 6.00
N VAL A 126 5.64 7.93 5.97
CA VAL A 126 5.43 9.34 5.62
C VAL A 126 4.44 9.95 6.60
N GLN A 127 4.77 11.11 7.14
CA GLN A 127 3.82 11.90 7.94
C GLN A 127 3.23 13.02 7.10
N ALA A 128 1.91 13.09 7.04
CA ALA A 128 1.18 14.14 6.34
C ALA A 128 -0.10 14.51 7.09
N ALA A 129 -0.37 15.80 7.24
CA ALA A 129 -1.55 16.32 7.96
C ALA A 129 -1.75 15.67 9.35
N GLY A 130 -0.66 15.50 10.12
CA GLY A 130 -0.69 14.91 11.46
C GLY A 130 -0.93 13.39 11.51
N ARG A 131 -0.94 12.71 10.37
CA ARG A 131 -1.16 11.25 10.28
C ARG A 131 0.06 10.55 9.69
N TRP A 132 0.30 9.32 10.13
CA TRP A 132 1.29 8.45 9.55
C TRP A 132 0.67 7.57 8.46
N TYR A 133 1.41 7.43 7.37
CA TYR A 133 1.14 6.55 6.25
C TYR A 133 2.35 5.64 6.03
N ALA A 134 2.15 4.50 5.40
CA ALA A 134 3.19 3.65 4.87
C ALA A 134 3.05 3.57 3.35
N VAL A 135 4.08 3.97 2.62
CA VAL A 135 4.17 3.83 1.17
C VAL A 135 4.93 2.55 0.89
N MET A 136 4.21 1.52 0.49
CA MET A 136 4.74 0.19 0.24
C MET A 136 4.91 -0.03 -1.26
N ALA A 137 6.08 -0.49 -1.68
CA ALA A 137 6.29 -1.02 -3.02
C ALA A 137 6.53 -2.52 -2.92
N ALA A 138 5.81 -3.32 -3.71
CA ALA A 138 5.91 -4.77 -3.69
C ALA A 138 5.92 -5.36 -5.10
N GLU A 139 6.56 -6.50 -5.22
CA GLU A 139 6.61 -7.32 -6.45
C GLU A 139 6.30 -8.77 -6.09
N TYR A 140 5.60 -9.46 -6.97
CA TYR A 140 5.32 -10.87 -6.76
C TYR A 140 6.55 -11.71 -7.10
N THR A 141 7.03 -12.48 -6.13
CA THR A 141 8.17 -13.40 -6.28
C THR A 141 7.75 -14.87 -6.21
N GLY A 142 6.57 -15.14 -5.66
CA GLY A 142 6.11 -16.48 -5.33
C GLY A 142 6.67 -17.03 -4.03
N GLU A 143 7.62 -16.34 -3.40
CA GLU A 143 8.21 -16.74 -2.11
C GLU A 143 7.29 -16.34 -0.96
N VAL A 144 6.75 -17.33 -0.27
CA VAL A 144 5.86 -17.13 0.89
C VAL A 144 6.71 -16.99 2.16
N HIS A 145 6.43 -15.94 2.92
CA HIS A 145 7.03 -15.69 4.23
C HIS A 145 5.93 -15.58 5.29
N THR A 146 6.08 -16.29 6.41
CA THR A 146 5.19 -16.13 7.56
C THR A 146 5.82 -15.12 8.52
N PRO A 147 5.34 -13.86 8.53
CA PRO A 147 5.98 -12.81 9.30
C PRO A 147 5.59 -12.87 10.78
N THR A 148 6.51 -12.45 11.65
CA THR A 148 6.24 -12.16 13.06
C THR A 148 5.31 -10.95 13.20
N PHE A 149 4.74 -10.75 14.38
CA PHE A 149 3.96 -9.55 14.68
C PHE A 149 4.81 -8.27 14.53
N THR A 150 6.05 -8.32 15.01
CA THR A 150 7.02 -7.21 14.91
C THR A 150 7.34 -6.84 13.47
N GLU A 151 7.58 -7.82 12.60
CA GLU A 151 7.77 -7.56 11.16
C GLU A 151 6.54 -6.91 10.54
N CYS A 152 5.35 -7.42 10.84
CA CYS A 152 4.10 -6.81 10.35
C CYS A 152 3.93 -5.38 10.85
N LEU A 153 4.25 -5.11 12.13
CA LEU A 153 4.05 -3.81 12.76
C LEU A 153 4.95 -2.73 12.16
N PHE A 154 6.21 -3.04 11.96
CA PHE A 154 7.22 -2.06 11.54
C PHE A 154 7.62 -2.17 10.07
N GLY A 155 7.54 -3.36 9.47
CA GLY A 155 8.00 -3.60 8.11
C GLY A 155 9.47 -3.21 7.93
N ARG A 156 9.77 -2.57 6.81
CA ARG A 156 11.11 -2.05 6.47
C ARG A 156 11.25 -0.55 6.77
N THR A 157 10.39 -0.01 7.63
CA THR A 157 10.35 1.45 7.88
C THR A 157 11.62 1.98 8.56
N ALA A 158 12.40 1.14 9.25
CA ALA A 158 13.67 1.52 9.88
C ALA A 158 14.75 1.94 8.87
N GLU A 159 14.62 1.58 7.60
CA GLU A 159 15.54 1.99 6.53
C GLU A 159 15.42 3.48 6.15
N TRP A 160 14.43 4.18 6.69
CA TRP A 160 14.11 5.57 6.37
C TRP A 160 14.30 6.50 7.55
N PRO A 161 14.66 7.78 7.32
CA PRO A 161 14.83 8.75 8.40
C PRO A 161 13.62 8.91 9.32
N GLU A 162 12.41 8.78 8.76
CA GLU A 162 11.16 8.89 9.50
C GLU A 162 10.79 7.61 10.28
N GLY A 163 11.58 6.54 10.16
CA GLY A 163 11.29 5.22 10.72
C GLY A 163 11.15 5.21 12.24
N ALA A 164 12.00 5.94 12.95
CA ALA A 164 11.92 6.04 14.41
C ALA A 164 10.58 6.68 14.87
N GLY A 165 10.13 7.74 14.20
CA GLY A 165 8.85 8.39 14.49
C GLY A 165 7.65 7.49 14.20
N TYR A 166 7.69 6.75 13.09
CA TYR A 166 6.67 5.77 12.77
C TYR A 166 6.63 4.63 13.78
N ALA A 167 7.77 4.11 14.19
CA ALA A 167 7.87 3.05 15.20
C ALA A 167 7.31 3.51 16.54
N ALA A 168 7.63 4.73 16.99
CA ALA A 168 7.07 5.30 18.20
C ALA A 168 5.54 5.43 18.13
N TRP A 169 5.02 5.89 17.00
CA TRP A 169 3.58 5.98 16.76
C TRP A 169 2.89 4.61 16.77
N GLN A 170 3.52 3.57 16.24
CA GLN A 170 2.98 2.21 16.28
C GLN A 170 3.02 1.66 17.71
N LYS A 171 4.14 1.82 18.42
CA LYS A 171 4.29 1.37 19.81
C LYS A 171 3.26 2.01 20.74
N ALA A 172 2.93 3.29 20.55
CA ALA A 172 1.94 4.00 21.35
C ALA A 172 0.54 3.37 21.33
N LYS A 173 0.24 2.49 20.37
CA LYS A 173 -1.04 1.78 20.27
C LYS A 173 -1.02 0.43 20.98
N LEU A 174 0.17 -0.13 21.24
CA LEU A 174 0.33 -1.48 21.78
C LEU A 174 -0.35 -1.70 23.14
N PRO A 175 -0.31 -0.75 24.11
CA PRO A 175 -0.99 -0.97 25.40
C PRO A 175 -2.48 -1.26 25.24
N ARG A 176 -3.16 -0.54 24.34
CA ARG A 176 -4.58 -0.77 24.07
C ARG A 176 -4.81 -2.08 23.31
N PHE A 177 -3.94 -2.41 22.38
CA PHE A 177 -4.02 -3.66 21.61
C PHE A 177 -3.80 -4.88 22.51
N ARG A 178 -2.81 -4.81 23.42
CA ARG A 178 -2.48 -5.86 24.39
C ARG A 178 -3.67 -6.28 25.25
N LEU A 179 -4.56 -5.35 25.63
CA LEU A 179 -5.76 -5.65 26.41
C LEU A 179 -6.72 -6.64 25.74
N GLY A 180 -6.68 -6.75 24.42
CA GLY A 180 -7.51 -7.70 23.66
C GLY A 180 -6.81 -9.02 23.35
N VAL A 181 -5.56 -9.22 23.81
CA VAL A 181 -4.77 -10.43 23.54
C VAL A 181 -4.73 -11.31 24.80
N PRO A 182 -5.12 -12.60 24.73
CA PRO A 182 -5.08 -13.49 25.88
C PRO A 182 -3.64 -13.67 26.41
N ASP A 183 -3.51 -13.72 27.74
CA ASP A 183 -2.24 -13.98 28.39
C ASP A 183 -1.69 -15.38 28.07
N GLY A 184 -0.36 -15.52 28.08
CA GLY A 184 0.32 -16.78 27.78
C GLY A 184 0.34 -17.17 26.30
N THR A 185 -0.08 -16.28 25.42
CA THR A 185 0.06 -16.46 23.97
C THR A 185 1.40 -15.89 23.48
N GLU A 186 1.97 -16.48 22.43
CA GLU A 186 3.19 -15.97 21.78
C GLU A 186 3.05 -14.49 21.38
N LEU A 187 1.87 -14.10 20.89
CA LEU A 187 1.57 -12.72 20.55
C LEU A 187 1.63 -11.78 21.77
N ALA A 188 1.09 -12.23 22.94
CA ALA A 188 1.15 -11.44 24.17
C ALA A 188 2.60 -11.21 24.60
N GLU A 189 3.42 -12.26 24.57
CA GLU A 189 4.84 -12.18 24.94
C GLU A 189 5.62 -11.25 23.98
N GLU A 190 5.34 -11.30 22.70
CA GLU A 190 5.98 -10.43 21.71
C GLU A 190 5.61 -8.97 21.94
N ILE A 191 4.34 -8.67 22.23
CA ILE A 191 3.89 -7.32 22.54
C ILE A 191 4.53 -6.81 23.84
N ASP A 192 4.57 -7.64 24.89
CA ASP A 192 5.15 -7.28 26.18
C ASP A 192 6.65 -6.95 26.04
N LYS A 193 7.41 -7.73 25.27
CA LYS A 193 8.81 -7.42 24.92
C LYS A 193 8.96 -6.07 24.21
N LEU A 194 8.04 -5.74 23.30
CA LEU A 194 8.05 -4.45 22.60
C LEU A 194 7.73 -3.27 23.52
N LEU A 195 6.88 -3.47 24.53
CA LEU A 195 6.52 -2.48 25.54
C LEU A 195 7.66 -2.23 26.53
N ASP A 196 8.37 -3.30 26.95
CA ASP A 196 9.49 -3.24 27.89
C ASP A 196 10.79 -2.67 27.26
N GLY A 197 10.79 -2.39 25.97
CA GLY A 197 11.94 -1.82 25.26
C GLY A 197 13.09 -2.80 25.03
N SER A 198 12.92 -4.09 25.28
CA SER A 198 13.93 -5.12 25.02
C SER A 198 14.11 -5.31 23.51
N PRO A 199 15.36 -5.33 22.99
CA PRO A 199 15.58 -5.59 21.57
C PRO A 199 15.15 -7.00 21.22
N SER A 200 14.32 -7.13 20.17
CA SER A 200 13.97 -8.43 19.61
C SER A 200 15.27 -9.14 19.17
N GLN A 201 15.56 -10.29 19.78
CA GLN A 201 16.61 -11.16 19.25
C GLN A 201 16.06 -11.80 17.96
N THR A 202 16.43 -11.23 16.83
CA THR A 202 16.26 -11.88 15.51
C THR A 202 17.26 -13.05 15.46
N ARG A 203 16.74 -14.27 15.36
CA ARG A 203 17.53 -15.47 15.02
C ARG A 203 17.66 -15.56 13.51
#